data_95c42385f9acee094f00c01e690c32c3
#
_entry.id   95c42385f9acee094f00c01e690c32c3
#
_cell.length_a   1.000
_cell.length_b   1.000
_cell.length_c   1.000
_cell.angle_alpha   90.00
_cell.angle_beta   90.00
_cell.angle_gamma   90.00
#
_symmetry.space_group_name_H-M   'P 1'
#
loop_
_entity.id
_entity.type
_entity.pdbx_description
1 polymer ?
#
loop_
_entity_poly.entity_id
_entity_poly.type
_entity_poly.pdbx_seq_one_letter_code
_entity_poly.pdbx_strand_id
1 'polypeptide(L)'
;MHKSLSNAFEGFPFSGDITSDALGLLHHHGRQDVANHVLAVAKTAQRLAPIYDVDSEAAYSAGLLHDISLIFSTSQMLQTALELGLEPVTAEKMVPYLIHGKLSAAIAEIVFGVKNDSLVHAISCHTTLCAKAATLDKVVFLADKMSWDQDHSPFKPELETALEKSLDEAVGFFLTWTWKQKDQFDAIHPWLIDAWMDYKVGEHA
;
A
#
# COMPACT_ATOMS: atom_id res chain seq x y z
N MET A 1 -11.75 19.56 8.73
CA MET A 1 -11.56 18.45 7.76
C MET A 1 -11.77 19.04 6.36
N HIS A 2 -10.94 18.64 5.38
CA HIS A 2 -11.07 19.11 4.00
C HIS A 2 -12.41 18.67 3.40
N LYS A 3 -12.97 19.46 2.47
CA LYS A 3 -14.32 19.25 1.94
C LYS A 3 -14.53 17.86 1.31
N SER A 4 -13.55 17.40 0.52
CA SER A 4 -13.62 16.07 -0.12
C SER A 4 -13.67 14.95 0.91
N LEU A 5 -12.85 15.03 1.97
CA LEU A 5 -12.89 14.04 3.06
C LEU A 5 -14.20 14.15 3.85
N SER A 6 -14.67 15.38 4.15
CA SER A 6 -15.93 15.56 4.88
C SER A 6 -17.10 14.89 4.16
N ASN A 7 -17.20 15.04 2.85
CA ASN A 7 -18.25 14.41 2.05
C ASN A 7 -18.13 12.87 2.03
N ALA A 8 -16.90 12.34 1.94
CA ALA A 8 -16.67 10.90 1.88
C ALA A 8 -16.98 10.19 3.22
N PHE A 9 -16.88 10.91 4.34
CA PHE A 9 -17.12 10.36 5.68
C PHE A 9 -18.43 10.84 6.32
N GLU A 10 -19.24 11.59 5.57
CA GLU A 10 -20.52 12.11 6.07
C GLU A 10 -21.45 10.97 6.49
N GLY A 11 -21.94 11.04 7.72
CA GLY A 11 -22.87 10.06 8.28
C GLY A 11 -22.23 8.72 8.68
N PHE A 12 -20.92 8.51 8.49
CA PHE A 12 -20.27 7.30 8.96
C PHE A 12 -19.98 7.39 10.48
N PRO A 13 -20.50 6.43 11.27
CA PRO A 13 -20.33 6.44 12.73
C PRO A 13 -19.01 5.78 13.14
N PHE A 14 -17.94 6.58 13.26
CA PHE A 14 -16.66 6.05 13.78
C PHE A 14 -16.79 5.53 15.22
N SER A 15 -16.32 4.32 15.47
CA SER A 15 -16.32 3.67 16.79
C SER A 15 -15.04 3.94 17.58
N GLY A 16 -13.95 4.28 16.90
CA GLY A 16 -12.61 4.38 17.45
C GLY A 16 -11.83 3.05 17.42
N ASP A 17 -12.45 1.95 17.00
CA ASP A 17 -11.75 0.70 16.69
C ASP A 17 -11.32 0.71 15.23
N ILE A 18 -10.01 0.73 14.96
CA ILE A 18 -9.44 0.91 13.63
C ILE A 18 -9.92 -0.16 12.64
N THR A 19 -10.10 -1.40 13.10
CA THR A 19 -10.52 -2.51 12.25
C THR A 19 -11.98 -2.36 11.85
N SER A 20 -12.86 -2.13 12.83
CA SER A 20 -14.28 -1.92 12.60
C SER A 20 -14.52 -0.69 11.71
N ASP A 21 -13.79 0.39 11.96
CA ASP A 21 -13.96 1.64 11.24
C ASP A 21 -13.45 1.54 9.80
N ALA A 22 -12.28 0.93 9.55
CA ALA A 22 -11.76 0.76 8.20
C ALA A 22 -12.65 -0.15 7.34
N LEU A 23 -13.00 -1.33 7.87
CA LEU A 23 -13.87 -2.27 7.15
C LEU A 23 -15.28 -1.70 6.96
N GLY A 24 -15.83 -1.10 8.02
CA GLY A 24 -17.15 -0.46 7.96
C GLY A 24 -17.22 0.67 6.95
N LEU A 25 -16.17 1.50 6.86
CA LEU A 25 -16.08 2.58 5.88
C LEU A 25 -16.05 2.05 4.44
N LEU A 26 -15.22 1.03 4.19
CA LEU A 26 -15.18 0.38 2.86
C LEU A 26 -16.54 -0.21 2.49
N HIS A 27 -17.21 -0.88 3.43
CA HIS A 27 -18.57 -1.40 3.21
C HIS A 27 -19.59 -0.28 2.96
N HIS A 28 -19.51 0.84 3.70
CA HIS A 28 -20.38 2.01 3.51
C HIS A 28 -20.28 2.56 2.09
N HIS A 29 -19.09 2.49 1.49
CA HIS A 29 -18.83 2.88 0.09
C HIS A 29 -19.03 1.75 -0.93
N GLY A 30 -19.60 0.61 -0.52
CA GLY A 30 -19.85 -0.53 -1.41
C GLY A 30 -18.59 -1.26 -1.88
N ARG A 31 -17.45 -1.09 -1.16
CA ARG A 31 -16.15 -1.68 -1.51
C ARG A 31 -15.86 -2.94 -0.70
N GLN A 32 -16.76 -3.93 -0.82
CA GLN A 32 -16.62 -5.22 -0.16
C GLN A 32 -15.37 -5.98 -0.63
N ASP A 33 -15.04 -5.87 -1.90
CA ASP A 33 -13.82 -6.41 -2.51
C ASP A 33 -12.56 -5.90 -1.81
N VAL A 34 -12.46 -4.59 -1.66
CA VAL A 34 -11.32 -3.94 -0.97
C VAL A 34 -11.31 -4.28 0.52
N ALA A 35 -12.48 -4.32 1.18
CA ALA A 35 -12.55 -4.69 2.60
C ALA A 35 -12.00 -6.09 2.86
N ASN A 36 -12.32 -7.06 2.00
CA ASN A 36 -11.77 -8.41 2.10
C ASN A 36 -10.27 -8.42 1.84
N HIS A 37 -9.80 -7.67 0.83
CA HIS A 37 -8.39 -7.56 0.49
C HIS A 37 -7.58 -6.97 1.64
N VAL A 38 -7.94 -5.78 2.14
CA VAL A 38 -7.17 -5.13 3.22
C VAL A 38 -7.11 -5.96 4.49
N LEU A 39 -8.17 -6.73 4.80
CA LEU A 39 -8.16 -7.64 5.94
C LEU A 39 -7.19 -8.82 5.71
N ALA A 40 -7.12 -9.36 4.49
CA ALA A 40 -6.17 -10.41 4.14
C ALA A 40 -4.73 -9.90 4.21
N VAL A 41 -4.47 -8.69 3.68
CA VAL A 41 -3.15 -8.02 3.76
C VAL A 41 -2.76 -7.76 5.21
N ALA A 42 -3.66 -7.22 6.03
CA ALA A 42 -3.41 -6.96 7.45
C ALA A 42 -2.98 -8.24 8.20
N LYS A 43 -3.71 -9.34 8.02
CA LYS A 43 -3.36 -10.63 8.63
C LYS A 43 -2.03 -11.19 8.12
N THR A 44 -1.75 -11.04 6.84
CA THR A 44 -0.48 -11.48 6.24
C THR A 44 0.68 -10.65 6.77
N ALA A 45 0.56 -9.32 6.82
CA ALA A 45 1.57 -8.43 7.39
C ALA A 45 1.82 -8.72 8.88
N GLN A 46 0.74 -8.91 9.67
CA GLN A 46 0.84 -9.27 11.08
C GLN A 46 1.58 -10.59 11.31
N ARG A 47 1.36 -11.58 10.45
CA ARG A 47 2.03 -12.88 10.52
C ARG A 47 3.52 -12.80 10.14
N LEU A 48 3.86 -11.95 9.16
CA LEU A 48 5.25 -11.75 8.72
C LEU A 48 6.06 -10.90 9.70
N ALA A 49 5.43 -9.92 10.34
CA ALA A 49 6.08 -8.93 11.19
C ALA A 49 7.06 -9.52 12.23
N PRO A 50 6.70 -10.51 13.07
CA PRO A 50 7.60 -11.06 14.09
C PRO A 50 8.77 -11.84 13.48
N ILE A 51 8.68 -12.33 12.25
CA ILE A 51 9.76 -13.05 11.57
C ILE A 51 10.90 -12.08 11.23
N TYR A 52 10.57 -10.80 11.03
CA TYR A 52 11.50 -9.77 10.59
C TYR A 52 11.70 -8.64 11.62
N ASP A 53 11.40 -8.92 12.88
CA ASP A 53 11.57 -7.99 14.01
C ASP A 53 10.81 -6.65 13.82
N VAL A 54 9.57 -6.75 13.31
CA VAL A 54 8.65 -5.62 13.09
C VAL A 54 7.50 -5.71 14.07
N ASP A 55 7.00 -4.57 14.54
CA ASP A 55 5.81 -4.48 15.38
C ASP A 55 4.58 -5.02 14.64
N SER A 56 3.95 -6.06 15.21
CA SER A 56 2.83 -6.77 14.58
C SER A 56 1.57 -5.92 14.49
N GLU A 57 1.33 -5.01 15.44
CA GLU A 57 0.17 -4.12 15.42
C GLU A 57 0.36 -2.99 14.40
N ALA A 58 1.58 -2.47 14.27
CA ALA A 58 1.91 -1.52 13.22
C ALA A 58 1.76 -2.13 11.82
N ALA A 59 2.26 -3.36 11.63
CA ALA A 59 2.12 -4.09 10.37
C ALA A 59 0.66 -4.41 10.03
N TYR A 60 -0.13 -4.84 11.01
CA TYR A 60 -1.56 -5.08 10.85
C TYR A 60 -2.29 -3.80 10.44
N SER A 61 -2.07 -2.70 11.17
CA SER A 61 -2.73 -1.43 10.91
C SER A 61 -2.34 -0.85 9.55
N ALA A 62 -1.07 -0.97 9.16
CA ALA A 62 -0.61 -0.53 7.84
C ALA A 62 -1.27 -1.34 6.72
N GLY A 63 -1.31 -2.68 6.85
CA GLY A 63 -2.00 -3.55 5.92
C GLY A 63 -3.50 -3.29 5.83
N LEU A 64 -4.14 -2.93 6.95
CA LEU A 64 -5.57 -2.63 6.99
C LEU A 64 -5.91 -1.30 6.28
N LEU A 65 -5.02 -0.30 6.37
CA LEU A 65 -5.27 1.05 5.87
C LEU A 65 -4.63 1.34 4.51
N HIS A 66 -3.79 0.44 3.95
CA HIS A 66 -3.01 0.73 2.75
C HIS A 66 -3.86 1.16 1.55
N ASP A 67 -5.06 0.62 1.43
CA ASP A 67 -6.00 0.85 0.33
C ASP A 67 -7.28 1.59 0.74
N ILE A 68 -7.30 2.25 1.90
CA ILE A 68 -8.49 2.93 2.41
C ILE A 68 -8.97 4.06 1.47
N SER A 69 -8.10 4.62 0.65
CA SER A 69 -8.45 5.64 -0.34
C SER A 69 -9.24 5.11 -1.53
N LEU A 70 -9.34 3.78 -1.70
CA LEU A 70 -10.13 3.16 -2.76
C LEU A 70 -11.66 3.33 -2.57
N ILE A 71 -12.10 4.02 -1.53
CA ILE A 71 -13.46 4.58 -1.44
C ILE A 71 -13.72 5.65 -2.50
N PHE A 72 -12.67 6.29 -3.02
CA PHE A 72 -12.75 7.28 -4.09
C PHE A 72 -12.63 6.63 -5.46
N SER A 73 -13.32 7.17 -6.45
CA SER A 73 -13.04 6.86 -7.85
C SER A 73 -11.66 7.40 -8.27
N THR A 74 -11.05 6.82 -9.29
CA THR A 74 -9.75 7.26 -9.80
C THR A 74 -9.71 8.76 -10.13
N SER A 75 -10.79 9.31 -10.68
CA SER A 75 -10.89 10.75 -10.97
C SER A 75 -10.95 11.62 -9.71
N GLN A 76 -11.52 11.11 -8.62
CA GLN A 76 -11.59 11.83 -7.35
C GLN A 76 -10.27 11.75 -6.56
N MET A 77 -9.50 10.67 -6.70
CA MET A 77 -8.24 10.48 -5.96
C MET A 77 -7.26 11.63 -6.15
N LEU A 78 -6.99 12.00 -7.41
CA LEU A 78 -6.04 13.07 -7.72
C LEU A 78 -6.54 14.43 -7.19
N GLN A 79 -7.82 14.72 -7.37
CA GLN A 79 -8.43 15.95 -6.85
C GLN A 79 -8.35 16.02 -5.33
N THR A 80 -8.74 14.93 -4.64
CA THR A 80 -8.70 14.86 -3.17
C THR A 80 -7.26 14.99 -2.66
N ALA A 81 -6.29 14.35 -3.32
CA ALA A 81 -4.88 14.47 -2.98
C ALA A 81 -4.39 15.93 -3.07
N LEU A 82 -4.73 16.64 -4.14
CA LEU A 82 -4.39 18.05 -4.31
C LEU A 82 -5.05 18.94 -3.25
N GLU A 83 -6.32 18.68 -2.91
CA GLU A 83 -7.03 19.40 -1.85
C GLU A 83 -6.40 19.17 -0.46
N LEU A 84 -5.77 18.02 -0.24
CA LEU A 84 -5.01 17.71 0.98
C LEU A 84 -3.59 18.26 0.97
N GLY A 85 -3.17 18.93 -0.11
CA GLY A 85 -1.82 19.49 -0.24
C GLY A 85 -0.76 18.47 -0.61
N LEU A 86 -1.15 17.27 -1.07
CA LEU A 86 -0.20 16.31 -1.61
C LEU A 86 0.33 16.81 -2.96
N GLU A 87 1.60 16.55 -3.22
CA GLU A 87 2.25 16.93 -4.48
C GLU A 87 2.36 15.70 -5.41
N PRO A 88 1.44 15.55 -6.39
CA PRO A 88 1.50 14.43 -7.32
C PRO A 88 2.69 14.54 -8.26
N VAL A 89 3.44 13.45 -8.41
CA VAL A 89 4.50 13.35 -9.42
C VAL A 89 3.91 13.17 -10.81
N THR A 90 4.75 13.28 -11.85
CA THR A 90 4.29 13.19 -13.24
C THR A 90 3.55 11.87 -13.54
N ALA A 91 4.07 10.75 -13.04
CA ALA A 91 3.43 9.44 -13.22
C ALA A 91 2.01 9.38 -12.61
N GLU A 92 1.82 9.97 -11.43
CA GLU A 92 0.51 10.03 -10.75
C GLU A 92 -0.48 10.98 -11.46
N LYS A 93 0.01 12.02 -12.14
CA LYS A 93 -0.83 12.88 -12.98
C LYS A 93 -1.26 12.19 -14.27
N MET A 94 -0.40 11.34 -14.83
CA MET A 94 -0.70 10.53 -16.03
C MET A 94 -1.62 9.36 -15.70
N VAL A 95 -1.38 8.68 -14.58
CA VAL A 95 -2.15 7.54 -14.09
C VAL A 95 -2.61 7.83 -12.65
N PRO A 96 -3.75 8.52 -12.48
CA PRO A 96 -4.21 8.99 -11.17
C PRO A 96 -4.41 7.91 -10.11
N TYR A 97 -4.60 6.66 -10.53
CA TYR A 97 -4.67 5.52 -9.60
C TYR A 97 -3.38 5.36 -8.79
N LEU A 98 -2.20 5.71 -9.33
CA LEU A 98 -0.92 5.55 -8.64
C LEU A 98 -0.79 6.37 -7.34
N ILE A 99 -1.63 7.39 -7.15
CA ILE A 99 -1.59 8.22 -5.94
C ILE A 99 -2.30 7.58 -4.72
N HIS A 100 -3.03 6.46 -4.91
CA HIS A 100 -3.84 5.88 -3.84
C HIS A 100 -3.05 5.57 -2.57
N GLY A 101 -1.80 5.12 -2.66
CA GLY A 101 -0.96 4.86 -1.50
C GLY A 101 -0.70 6.14 -0.67
N LYS A 102 -0.28 7.22 -1.32
CA LYS A 102 -0.09 8.51 -0.64
C LYS A 102 -1.40 9.06 -0.07
N LEU A 103 -2.50 8.91 -0.80
CA LEU A 103 -3.82 9.34 -0.35
C LEU A 103 -4.30 8.49 0.84
N SER A 104 -4.08 7.18 0.83
CA SER A 104 -4.38 6.30 1.96
C SER A 104 -3.57 6.67 3.20
N ALA A 105 -2.29 6.98 3.05
CA ALA A 105 -1.44 7.46 4.13
C ALA A 105 -1.97 8.76 4.76
N ALA A 106 -2.35 9.73 3.94
CA ALA A 106 -2.94 10.98 4.42
C ALA A 106 -4.30 10.75 5.15
N ILE A 107 -5.13 9.85 4.65
CA ILE A 107 -6.39 9.46 5.30
C ILE A 107 -6.10 8.78 6.65
N ALA A 108 -5.10 7.88 6.72
CA ALA A 108 -4.70 7.23 7.95
C ALA A 108 -4.30 8.25 9.05
N GLU A 109 -3.57 9.29 8.69
CA GLU A 109 -3.20 10.37 9.62
C GLU A 109 -4.40 11.24 10.01
N ILE A 110 -5.16 11.73 9.03
CA ILE A 110 -6.18 12.77 9.24
C ILE A 110 -7.45 12.19 9.86
N VAL A 111 -7.87 11.01 9.42
CA VAL A 111 -9.17 10.41 9.79
C VAL A 111 -9.02 9.37 10.89
N PHE A 112 -8.05 8.46 10.76
CA PHE A 112 -7.81 7.40 11.75
C PHE A 112 -6.85 7.83 12.87
N GLY A 113 -6.26 9.03 12.78
CA GLY A 113 -5.41 9.59 13.84
C GLY A 113 -4.08 8.87 14.01
N VAL A 114 -3.61 8.15 12.99
CA VAL A 114 -2.31 7.46 13.01
C VAL A 114 -1.20 8.49 13.20
N LYS A 115 -0.30 8.25 14.18
CA LYS A 115 0.84 9.12 14.52
C LYS A 115 2.20 8.43 14.35
N ASN A 116 2.20 7.17 13.90
CA ASN A 116 3.41 6.41 13.66
C ASN A 116 3.90 6.67 12.24
N ASP A 117 4.95 7.47 12.09
CA ASP A 117 5.52 7.88 10.81
C ASP A 117 5.96 6.67 9.95
N SER A 118 6.49 5.61 10.58
CA SER A 118 6.91 4.39 9.87
C SER A 118 5.70 3.66 9.28
N LEU A 119 4.56 3.62 10.01
CA LEU A 119 3.32 3.03 9.52
C LEU A 119 2.75 3.84 8.35
N VAL A 120 2.71 5.17 8.48
CA VAL A 120 2.25 6.09 7.43
C VAL A 120 3.11 5.94 6.17
N HIS A 121 4.43 5.85 6.35
CA HIS A 121 5.38 5.64 5.26
C HIS A 121 5.13 4.31 4.53
N ALA A 122 4.96 3.21 5.28
CA ALA A 122 4.69 1.90 4.70
C ALA A 122 3.37 1.89 3.88
N ILE A 123 2.32 2.55 4.37
CA ILE A 123 1.08 2.76 3.60
C ILE A 123 1.39 3.52 2.31
N SER A 124 2.16 4.60 2.36
CA SER A 124 2.38 5.47 1.20
C SER A 124 3.10 4.79 0.05
N CYS A 125 4.02 3.87 0.34
CA CYS A 125 4.87 3.22 -0.67
C CYS A 125 4.51 1.76 -0.97
N HIS A 126 3.42 1.23 -0.43
CA HIS A 126 3.04 -0.19 -0.55
C HIS A 126 2.91 -0.70 -1.98
N THR A 127 2.58 0.17 -2.95
CA THR A 127 2.38 -0.21 -4.36
C THR A 127 3.70 -0.40 -5.10
N THR A 128 4.60 0.55 -4.96
CA THR A 128 5.83 0.66 -5.74
C THR A 128 7.09 0.30 -4.96
N LEU A 129 6.98 0.28 -3.63
CA LEU A 129 8.08 0.44 -2.72
C LEU A 129 8.79 1.80 -2.94
N CYS A 130 9.92 2.02 -2.27
CA CYS A 130 10.75 3.21 -2.40
C CYS A 130 12.23 2.86 -2.18
N ALA A 131 13.14 3.79 -2.47
CA ALA A 131 14.55 3.64 -2.14
C ALA A 131 14.75 3.48 -0.63
N LYS A 132 15.70 2.64 -0.24
CA LYS A 132 16.07 2.41 1.17
C LYS A 132 14.88 2.06 2.06
N ALA A 133 13.95 1.29 1.53
CA ALA A 133 12.74 0.86 2.21
C ALA A 133 13.06 0.20 3.57
N ALA A 134 12.37 0.65 4.62
CA ALA A 134 12.46 0.04 5.94
C ALA A 134 11.82 -1.35 5.96
N THR A 135 12.12 -2.14 7.01
CA THR A 135 11.59 -3.50 7.11
C THR A 135 10.05 -3.53 7.10
N LEU A 136 9.39 -2.58 7.77
CA LEU A 136 7.93 -2.48 7.77
C LEU A 136 7.38 -2.20 6.36
N ASP A 137 8.03 -1.33 5.58
CA ASP A 137 7.64 -1.03 4.19
C ASP A 137 7.65 -2.31 3.33
N LYS A 138 8.73 -3.10 3.46
CA LYS A 138 8.91 -4.37 2.74
C LYS A 138 7.87 -5.41 3.16
N VAL A 139 7.56 -5.50 4.46
CA VAL A 139 6.55 -6.41 5.00
C VAL A 139 5.18 -6.09 4.44
N VAL A 140 4.76 -4.81 4.46
CA VAL A 140 3.45 -4.39 3.94
C VAL A 140 3.39 -4.57 2.42
N PHE A 141 4.44 -4.16 1.71
CA PHE A 141 4.57 -4.36 0.26
C PHE A 141 4.38 -5.82 -0.16
N LEU A 142 5.10 -6.76 0.50
CA LEU A 142 4.98 -8.19 0.17
C LEU A 142 3.65 -8.78 0.64
N ALA A 143 3.13 -8.37 1.79
CA ALA A 143 1.84 -8.82 2.29
C ALA A 143 0.70 -8.51 1.29
N ASP A 144 0.74 -7.34 0.67
CA ASP A 144 -0.21 -6.95 -0.38
C ASP A 144 -0.09 -7.91 -1.58
N LYS A 145 1.13 -8.13 -2.11
CA LYS A 145 1.35 -9.00 -3.28
C LYS A 145 0.96 -10.46 -3.01
N MET A 146 1.24 -10.96 -1.81
CA MET A 146 0.88 -12.33 -1.40
C MET A 146 -0.64 -12.50 -1.21
N SER A 147 -1.34 -11.42 -0.85
CA SER A 147 -2.79 -11.42 -0.60
C SER A 147 -3.63 -11.08 -1.84
N TRP A 148 -3.00 -10.95 -2.99
CA TRP A 148 -3.69 -10.63 -4.23
C TRP A 148 -4.55 -11.83 -4.68
N ASP A 149 -5.88 -11.64 -4.66
CA ASP A 149 -6.89 -12.68 -4.92
C ASP A 149 -7.15 -12.97 -6.41
N GLN A 150 -6.30 -12.49 -7.30
CA GLN A 150 -6.45 -12.81 -8.71
C GLN A 150 -6.03 -14.28 -8.94
N ASP A 151 -6.94 -15.08 -9.48
CA ASP A 151 -6.79 -16.52 -9.73
C ASP A 151 -5.55 -16.93 -10.55
N HIS A 152 -4.79 -15.96 -11.05
CA HIS A 152 -3.59 -16.15 -11.85
C HIS A 152 -2.53 -15.10 -11.51
N SER A 153 -2.04 -15.10 -10.27
CA SER A 153 -0.81 -14.36 -9.92
C SER A 153 0.40 -15.26 -10.20
N PRO A 154 0.95 -15.24 -11.42
CA PRO A 154 1.97 -16.21 -11.87
C PRO A 154 3.28 -16.08 -11.08
N PHE A 155 3.45 -14.98 -10.34
CA PHE A 155 4.61 -14.71 -9.51
C PHE A 155 4.53 -15.33 -8.10
N LYS A 156 3.35 -15.74 -7.62
CA LYS A 156 3.18 -16.16 -6.21
C LYS A 156 4.08 -17.32 -5.80
N PRO A 157 4.17 -18.43 -6.55
CA PRO A 157 5.00 -19.56 -6.12
C PRO A 157 6.48 -19.21 -5.97
N GLU A 158 7.01 -18.42 -6.91
CA GLU A 158 8.39 -17.95 -6.88
C GLU A 158 8.61 -16.89 -5.81
N LEU A 159 7.63 -16.02 -5.56
CA LEU A 159 7.65 -15.04 -4.48
C LEU A 159 7.72 -15.74 -3.10
N GLU A 160 6.90 -16.76 -2.88
CA GLU A 160 6.91 -17.56 -1.66
C GLU A 160 8.25 -18.26 -1.47
N THR A 161 8.80 -18.87 -2.53
CA THR A 161 10.12 -19.50 -2.51
C THR A 161 11.25 -18.48 -2.21
N ALA A 162 11.16 -17.26 -2.74
CA ALA A 162 12.11 -16.20 -2.44
C ALA A 162 11.98 -15.74 -0.97
N LEU A 163 10.75 -15.64 -0.45
CA LEU A 163 10.49 -15.26 0.93
C LEU A 163 11.01 -16.28 1.96
N GLU A 164 11.04 -17.56 1.61
CA GLU A 164 11.69 -18.60 2.45
C GLU A 164 13.18 -18.35 2.64
N LYS A 165 13.84 -17.67 1.71
CA LYS A 165 15.27 -17.33 1.84
C LYS A 165 15.46 -16.05 2.68
N SER A 166 14.81 -14.94 2.27
CA SER A 166 14.81 -13.69 3.02
C SER A 166 13.75 -12.72 2.51
N LEU A 167 13.46 -11.69 3.32
CA LEU A 167 12.58 -10.58 2.95
C LEU A 167 13.14 -9.84 1.71
N ASP A 168 14.46 -9.61 1.67
CA ASP A 168 15.11 -8.88 0.58
C ASP A 168 15.13 -9.68 -0.73
N GLU A 169 15.30 -11.00 -0.67
CA GLU A 169 15.17 -11.87 -1.84
C GLU A 169 13.75 -11.79 -2.44
N ALA A 170 12.72 -11.81 -1.59
CA ALA A 170 11.34 -11.70 -2.06
C ALA A 170 11.03 -10.34 -2.68
N VAL A 171 11.51 -9.26 -2.06
CA VAL A 171 11.37 -7.91 -2.61
C VAL A 171 12.11 -7.78 -3.94
N GLY A 172 13.37 -8.20 -4.00
CA GLY A 172 14.19 -8.16 -5.21
C GLY A 172 13.57 -8.97 -6.35
N PHE A 173 13.05 -10.15 -6.05
CA PHE A 173 12.30 -10.97 -7.01
C PHE A 173 11.10 -10.20 -7.57
N PHE A 174 10.24 -9.67 -6.71
CA PHE A 174 9.01 -9.01 -7.19
C PHE A 174 9.31 -7.71 -7.96
N LEU A 175 10.27 -6.91 -7.51
CA LEU A 175 10.69 -5.71 -8.23
C LEU A 175 11.25 -6.06 -9.62
N THR A 176 12.05 -7.13 -9.71
CA THR A 176 12.59 -7.61 -10.99
C THR A 176 11.48 -8.12 -11.90
N TRP A 177 10.53 -8.89 -11.35
CA TRP A 177 9.36 -9.36 -12.10
C TRP A 177 8.52 -8.21 -12.65
N THR A 178 8.25 -7.19 -11.83
CA THR A 178 7.54 -5.97 -12.23
C THR A 178 8.32 -5.19 -13.29
N TRP A 179 9.63 -5.02 -13.10
CA TRP A 179 10.49 -4.28 -14.02
C TRP A 179 10.56 -4.89 -15.43
N LYS A 180 10.51 -6.21 -15.53
CA LYS A 180 10.45 -6.92 -16.84
C LYS A 180 9.22 -6.57 -17.65
N GLN A 181 8.17 -6.04 -17.03
CA GLN A 181 6.91 -5.66 -17.66
C GLN A 181 6.77 -4.14 -17.87
N LYS A 182 7.81 -3.35 -17.55
CA LYS A 182 7.77 -1.87 -17.54
C LYS A 182 7.28 -1.24 -18.84
N ASP A 183 7.54 -1.89 -19.99
CA ASP A 183 7.15 -1.39 -21.31
C ASP A 183 5.63 -1.52 -21.58
N GLN A 184 4.89 -2.17 -20.68
CA GLN A 184 3.44 -2.31 -20.70
C GLN A 184 2.74 -1.27 -19.82
N PHE A 185 3.49 -0.46 -19.06
CA PHE A 185 2.93 0.54 -18.15
C PHE A 185 2.73 1.87 -18.86
N ASP A 186 1.58 2.51 -18.65
CA ASP A 186 1.29 3.86 -19.14
C ASP A 186 2.22 4.91 -18.51
N ALA A 187 2.68 4.67 -17.29
CA ALA A 187 3.69 5.47 -16.60
C ALA A 187 4.45 4.64 -15.58
N ILE A 188 5.75 4.93 -15.41
CA ILE A 188 6.58 4.32 -14.37
C ILE A 188 6.75 5.32 -13.24
N HIS A 189 6.33 4.90 -12.03
CA HIS A 189 6.49 5.74 -10.85
C HIS A 189 7.96 5.87 -10.46
N PRO A 190 8.48 7.08 -10.13
CA PRO A 190 9.89 7.26 -9.76
C PRO A 190 10.32 6.40 -8.57
N TRP A 191 9.47 6.21 -7.58
CA TRP A 191 9.76 5.33 -6.45
C TRP A 191 9.99 3.86 -6.86
N LEU A 192 9.28 3.36 -7.87
CA LEU A 192 9.54 2.01 -8.42
C LEU A 192 10.92 1.93 -9.06
N ILE A 193 11.32 2.98 -9.79
CA ILE A 193 12.67 3.07 -10.39
C ILE A 193 13.73 3.02 -9.29
N ASP A 194 13.58 3.87 -8.28
CA ASP A 194 14.53 4.00 -7.19
C ASP A 194 14.63 2.70 -6.37
N ALA A 195 13.50 2.09 -6.02
CA ALA A 195 13.46 0.81 -5.33
C ALA A 195 14.14 -0.31 -6.14
N TRP A 196 13.80 -0.41 -7.44
CA TRP A 196 14.42 -1.41 -8.31
C TRP A 196 15.93 -1.22 -8.43
N MET A 197 16.41 0.03 -8.51
CA MET A 197 17.85 0.33 -8.58
C MET A 197 18.60 -0.10 -7.32
N ASP A 198 18.02 0.06 -6.14
CA ASP A 198 18.62 -0.39 -4.88
C ASP A 198 18.86 -1.90 -4.88
N TYR A 199 17.91 -2.67 -5.41
CA TYR A 199 18.02 -4.14 -5.45
C TYR A 199 18.89 -4.64 -6.60
N LYS A 200 18.92 -3.96 -7.74
CA LYS A 200 19.79 -4.32 -8.88
C LYS A 200 21.26 -4.17 -8.56
N VAL A 201 21.65 -3.16 -7.79
CA VAL A 201 23.05 -2.91 -7.40
C VAL A 201 23.57 -4.02 -6.46
N GLY A 202 22.70 -4.64 -5.66
CA GLY A 202 23.06 -5.76 -4.77
C GLY A 202 23.35 -7.08 -5.48
N GLU A 203 22.93 -7.28 -6.73
CA GLU A 203 23.22 -8.50 -7.51
C GLU A 203 24.68 -8.58 -8.01
N HIS A 204 25.50 -7.55 -7.79
CA HIS A 204 26.89 -7.46 -8.26
C HIS A 204 27.90 -7.25 -7.12
N ALA A 205 27.49 -7.41 -5.88
CA ALA A 205 28.34 -7.42 -4.69
C ALA A 205 28.35 -8.83 -4.08
#